data_300f5b55886ffee9a739883cfbb223c7
#
_entry.id   300f5b55886ffee9a739883cfbb223c7
#
_cell.length_a   1.000
_cell.length_b   1.000
_cell.length_c   1.000
_cell.angle_alpha   90.00
_cell.angle_beta   90.00
_cell.angle_gamma   90.00
#
_symmetry.space_group_name_H-M   'P 1'
#
loop_
_entity.id
_entity.type
_entity.pdbx_description
1 polymer ?
#
loop_
_entity_poly.entity_id
_entity_poly.type
_entity_poly.pdbx_seq_one_letter_code
_entity_poly.pdbx_strand_id
1 'polypeptide(L)'
;MRTRRATITLASLAAAATALSACGSSGSSAPPAAAPSSSAAATSAATSSATSGSASSSAPAAASGTMDAANQSGDGKSVTVASVSLDAGGKGGWIALHTDVSGKPGPVKYFVAVPAGASSKVVIPTPEGIPTGDYWPMLHVDDHAVGTYEFPKVAGADLPAMSNGMVVMKKITVTVK
;
A
#
# COMPACT_ATOMS: atom_id res chain seq x y z
N MET A 1 22.47 -42.90 19.11
CA MET A 1 23.29 -41.95 18.36
C MET A 1 23.33 -42.37 16.90
N ARG A 2 22.61 -41.66 16.02
CA ARG A 2 22.72 -41.81 14.56
C ARG A 2 22.57 -40.44 13.92
N THR A 3 23.68 -39.87 13.54
CA THR A 3 23.80 -38.59 12.86
C THR A 3 23.45 -38.78 11.38
N ARG A 4 22.38 -38.15 10.89
CA ARG A 4 22.09 -38.07 9.45
C ARG A 4 22.61 -36.73 8.92
N ARG A 5 23.64 -36.79 8.12
CA ARG A 5 24.15 -35.66 7.33
C ARG A 5 23.26 -35.54 6.08
N ALA A 6 22.60 -34.42 5.92
CA ALA A 6 21.91 -34.06 4.69
C ALA A 6 22.85 -33.22 3.82
N THR A 7 23.14 -33.72 2.64
CA THR A 7 23.95 -33.06 1.62
C THR A 7 23.04 -32.14 0.80
N ILE A 8 23.33 -30.86 0.79
CA ILE A 8 22.60 -29.88 -0.03
C ILE A 8 23.38 -29.67 -1.31
N THR A 9 22.77 -30.05 -2.44
CA THR A 9 23.31 -29.85 -3.79
C THR A 9 22.91 -28.45 -4.27
N LEU A 10 23.88 -27.60 -4.54
CA LEU A 10 23.71 -26.33 -5.23
C LEU A 10 23.48 -26.60 -6.73
N ALA A 11 22.40 -26.13 -7.28
CA ALA A 11 22.19 -26.01 -8.70
C ALA A 11 22.31 -24.54 -9.11
N SER A 12 23.39 -24.25 -9.84
CA SER A 12 23.62 -22.96 -10.49
C SER A 12 22.86 -22.93 -11.82
N LEU A 13 22.08 -21.89 -12.06
CA LEU A 13 21.55 -21.61 -13.40
C LEU A 13 22.00 -20.22 -13.85
N ALA A 14 22.66 -20.24 -15.00
CA ALA A 14 23.33 -19.10 -15.62
C ALA A 14 22.39 -18.26 -16.49
N ALA A 15 22.81 -17.03 -16.65
CA ALA A 15 22.36 -15.90 -17.43
C ALA A 15 21.87 -16.15 -18.87
N ALA A 16 20.96 -15.28 -19.36
CA ALA A 16 20.93 -14.83 -20.74
C ALA A 16 20.47 -13.36 -20.79
N ALA A 17 21.41 -12.51 -21.18
CA ALA A 17 21.17 -11.14 -21.57
C ALA A 17 20.79 -11.09 -23.05
N THR A 18 19.72 -10.34 -23.39
CA THR A 18 19.46 -9.92 -24.76
C THR A 18 19.21 -8.42 -24.80
N ALA A 19 20.17 -7.72 -25.39
CA ALA A 19 20.09 -6.32 -25.78
C ALA A 19 19.37 -6.24 -27.14
N LEU A 20 18.39 -5.34 -27.29
CA LEU A 20 17.95 -4.85 -28.59
C LEU A 20 17.98 -3.33 -28.59
N SER A 21 18.92 -2.81 -29.35
CA SER A 21 18.98 -1.45 -29.85
C SER A 21 18.03 -1.27 -31.02
N ALA A 22 17.26 -0.18 -31.06
CA ALA A 22 16.72 0.33 -32.32
C ALA A 22 16.72 1.87 -32.28
N CYS A 23 17.55 2.44 -33.13
CA CYS A 23 17.58 3.83 -33.58
C CYS A 23 16.42 4.14 -34.53
N GLY A 24 16.05 5.40 -34.62
CA GLY A 24 15.22 5.99 -35.70
C GLY A 24 14.59 7.29 -35.23
N SER A 25 15.15 8.35 -35.57
CA SER A 25 15.26 9.30 -36.68
C SER A 25 14.27 10.46 -36.57
N SER A 26 14.83 11.60 -36.36
CA SER A 26 14.64 12.95 -36.93
C SER A 26 13.36 13.30 -37.71
N GLY A 27 12.73 14.38 -37.32
CA GLY A 27 11.75 15.11 -38.13
C GLY A 27 11.51 16.50 -37.55
N SER A 28 12.39 17.45 -37.97
CA SER A 28 12.18 18.90 -37.86
C SER A 28 11.07 19.35 -38.81
N SER A 29 10.22 20.26 -38.40
CA SER A 29 9.75 21.40 -39.17
C SER A 29 8.93 22.36 -38.31
N ALA A 30 9.41 23.58 -38.19
CA ALA A 30 8.72 24.72 -37.59
C ALA A 30 8.17 25.65 -38.71
N PRO A 31 7.56 26.82 -38.43
CA PRO A 31 6.17 27.20 -38.73
C PRO A 31 6.02 28.13 -39.93
N PRO A 32 4.87 28.70 -40.19
CA PRO A 32 4.79 30.16 -40.07
C PRO A 32 3.50 30.74 -39.44
N ALA A 33 3.69 31.92 -38.93
CA ALA A 33 2.73 32.81 -38.37
C ALA A 33 1.80 33.46 -39.42
N ALA A 34 0.60 33.83 -38.98
CA ALA A 34 -0.10 35.07 -39.38
C ALA A 34 -1.34 35.30 -38.49
N ALA A 35 -1.36 36.43 -37.84
CA ALA A 35 -2.57 37.12 -37.36
C ALA A 35 -2.90 38.22 -38.40
N PRO A 36 -3.93 39.07 -38.25
CA PRO A 36 -5.11 39.14 -37.38
C PRO A 36 -6.41 39.44 -38.17
N SER A 37 -7.56 39.44 -37.52
CA SER A 37 -8.62 40.43 -37.80
C SER A 37 -9.77 40.35 -36.77
N SER A 38 -10.09 41.50 -36.26
CA SER A 38 -11.18 41.90 -35.41
C SER A 38 -12.55 41.67 -36.06
N SER A 39 -13.56 41.41 -35.29
CA SER A 39 -14.84 42.14 -35.35
C SER A 39 -15.79 41.74 -34.21
N ALA A 40 -16.46 42.73 -33.75
CA ALA A 40 -17.25 42.97 -32.59
C ALA A 40 -18.62 42.27 -32.53
N ALA A 41 -19.09 42.22 -31.31
CA ALA A 41 -20.48 42.41 -30.81
C ALA A 41 -21.56 41.39 -31.22
N ALA A 42 -22.10 40.72 -30.21
CA ALA A 42 -23.55 40.86 -29.87
C ALA A 42 -23.88 40.13 -28.55
N THR A 43 -24.40 40.88 -27.66
CA THR A 43 -25.05 40.59 -26.41
C THR A 43 -26.20 39.61 -26.62
N SER A 44 -26.22 38.51 -25.84
CA SER A 44 -27.45 37.83 -25.49
C SER A 44 -27.29 37.14 -24.14
N ALA A 45 -27.88 37.72 -23.14
CA ALA A 45 -28.05 37.13 -21.82
C ALA A 45 -28.98 35.92 -21.94
N ALA A 46 -28.46 34.73 -21.74
CA ALA A 46 -29.25 33.53 -21.45
C ALA A 46 -28.96 33.16 -20.01
N THR A 47 -29.94 33.45 -19.16
CA THR A 47 -30.05 32.98 -17.79
C THR A 47 -30.21 31.45 -17.82
N SER A 48 -29.13 30.73 -17.72
CA SER A 48 -29.18 29.30 -17.50
C SER A 48 -29.13 29.03 -16.00
N SER A 49 -30.27 28.69 -15.45
CA SER A 49 -30.41 28.14 -14.11
C SER A 49 -29.50 26.91 -13.99
N ALA A 50 -28.36 27.07 -13.36
CA ALA A 50 -27.53 25.95 -12.97
C ALA A 50 -28.25 25.18 -11.86
N THR A 51 -28.94 24.13 -12.25
CA THR A 51 -29.34 23.07 -11.31
C THR A 51 -28.04 22.49 -10.73
N SER A 52 -27.73 22.87 -9.51
CA SER A 52 -26.67 22.25 -8.71
C SER A 52 -27.05 20.79 -8.48
N GLY A 53 -26.74 19.96 -9.43
CA GLY A 53 -26.66 18.52 -9.20
C GLY A 53 -25.60 18.30 -8.13
N SER A 54 -26.02 18.11 -6.87
CA SER A 54 -25.17 17.49 -5.86
C SER A 54 -24.73 16.13 -6.40
N ALA A 55 -23.60 16.08 -7.02
CA ALA A 55 -22.87 14.84 -7.18
C ALA A 55 -22.51 14.41 -5.75
N SER A 56 -23.36 13.57 -5.18
CA SER A 56 -23.00 12.77 -4.03
C SER A 56 -21.84 11.89 -4.49
N SER A 57 -20.60 12.38 -4.31
CA SER A 57 -19.44 11.51 -4.39
C SER A 57 -19.59 10.58 -3.18
N SER A 58 -20.19 9.42 -3.42
CA SER A 58 -20.07 8.32 -2.48
C SER A 58 -18.57 8.04 -2.40
N ALA A 59 -17.96 8.49 -1.31
CA ALA A 59 -16.62 8.03 -0.95
C ALA A 59 -16.65 6.50 -1.03
N PRO A 60 -15.64 5.86 -1.64
CA PRO A 60 -15.58 4.40 -1.67
C PRO A 60 -15.79 3.90 -0.25
N ALA A 61 -16.72 2.96 -0.08
CA ALA A 61 -17.00 2.38 1.22
C ALA A 61 -15.66 1.90 1.79
N ALA A 62 -15.23 2.51 2.88
CA ALA A 62 -13.99 2.14 3.51
C ALA A 62 -14.07 0.65 3.85
N ALA A 63 -13.15 -0.14 3.34
CA ALA A 63 -13.12 -1.56 3.63
C ALA A 63 -13.06 -1.77 5.14
N SER A 64 -13.88 -2.68 5.63
CA SER A 64 -13.96 -2.96 7.05
C SER A 64 -13.02 -4.09 7.44
N GLY A 65 -12.51 -4.04 8.68
CA GLY A 65 -11.64 -5.07 9.17
C GLY A 65 -11.55 -5.09 10.69
N THR A 66 -10.95 -6.16 11.19
CA THR A 66 -10.58 -6.29 12.60
C THR A 66 -9.18 -6.89 12.68
N MET A 67 -8.46 -6.58 13.73
CA MET A 67 -7.13 -7.13 13.98
C MET A 67 -6.88 -7.26 15.47
N ASP A 68 -6.26 -8.36 15.88
CA ASP A 68 -5.76 -8.53 17.25
C ASP A 68 -4.26 -8.86 17.24
N ALA A 69 -3.53 -8.10 18.05
CA ALA A 69 -2.10 -8.26 18.27
C ALA A 69 -1.78 -7.99 19.74
N ALA A 70 -0.81 -8.70 20.28
CA ALA A 70 -0.40 -8.59 21.67
C ALA A 70 1.09 -8.23 21.80
N ASN A 71 1.47 -7.76 22.98
CA ASN A 71 2.87 -7.61 23.33
C ASN A 71 3.59 -8.95 23.19
N GLN A 72 4.82 -8.92 22.70
CA GLN A 72 5.56 -10.15 22.42
C GLN A 72 7.05 -10.00 22.70
N SER A 73 7.69 -11.15 22.90
CA SER A 73 9.14 -11.20 23.10
C SER A 73 9.76 -12.20 22.13
N GLY A 74 10.95 -11.91 21.64
CA GLY A 74 11.65 -12.79 20.69
C GLY A 74 12.98 -12.21 20.24
N ASP A 75 13.50 -12.67 19.13
CA ASP A 75 14.77 -12.23 18.54
C ASP A 75 14.66 -10.93 17.71
N GLY A 76 13.47 -10.35 17.63
CA GLY A 76 13.20 -9.17 16.82
C GLY A 76 13.18 -9.42 15.31
N LYS A 77 13.22 -10.68 14.86
CA LYS A 77 13.20 -11.05 13.43
C LYS A 77 11.82 -11.22 12.84
N SER A 78 10.80 -11.18 13.68
CA SER A 78 9.40 -11.24 13.26
C SER A 78 8.46 -10.61 14.29
N VAL A 79 7.30 -10.16 13.81
CA VAL A 79 6.17 -9.72 14.63
C VAL A 79 4.95 -10.56 14.24
N THR A 80 4.27 -11.12 15.24
CA THR A 80 3.08 -11.96 15.01
C THR A 80 1.81 -11.18 15.36
N VAL A 81 0.88 -11.16 14.41
CA VAL A 81 -0.51 -10.72 14.62
C VAL A 81 -1.36 -11.95 14.85
N ALA A 82 -2.09 -11.99 15.97
CA ALA A 82 -2.82 -13.18 16.40
C ALA A 82 -3.96 -13.53 15.44
N SER A 83 -4.71 -12.53 15.02
CA SER A 83 -5.81 -12.68 14.07
C SER A 83 -6.04 -11.40 13.30
N VAL A 84 -6.53 -11.53 12.08
CA VAL A 84 -7.02 -10.44 11.24
C VAL A 84 -8.23 -10.91 10.46
N SER A 85 -9.19 -10.03 10.26
CA SER A 85 -10.30 -10.22 9.33
C SER A 85 -10.43 -8.97 8.48
N LEU A 86 -10.48 -9.15 7.16
CA LEU A 86 -10.58 -8.05 6.21
C LEU A 86 -11.76 -8.29 5.27
N ASP A 87 -12.74 -7.39 5.33
CA ASP A 87 -13.84 -7.32 4.37
C ASP A 87 -13.58 -6.16 3.40
N ALA A 88 -12.98 -6.50 2.29
CA ALA A 88 -12.58 -5.58 1.22
C ALA A 88 -13.19 -5.95 -0.12
N GLY A 89 -14.40 -6.56 -0.12
CA GLY A 89 -15.06 -6.99 -1.34
C GLY A 89 -14.29 -8.07 -2.11
N GLY A 90 -13.64 -8.98 -1.38
CA GLY A 90 -12.81 -10.06 -1.95
C GLY A 90 -11.38 -9.68 -2.29
N LYS A 91 -11.01 -8.42 -2.14
CA LYS A 91 -9.62 -7.96 -2.26
C LYS A 91 -8.83 -8.33 -1.01
N GLY A 92 -7.55 -8.58 -1.16
CA GLY A 92 -6.63 -8.73 -0.05
C GLY A 92 -6.27 -7.39 0.58
N GLY A 93 -5.27 -7.43 1.42
CA GLY A 93 -4.72 -6.25 2.07
C GLY A 93 -3.33 -6.49 2.61
N TRP A 94 -2.92 -5.62 3.49
CA TRP A 94 -1.58 -5.60 4.06
C TRP A 94 -1.65 -5.37 5.55
N ILE A 95 -0.80 -6.03 6.32
CA ILE A 95 -0.49 -5.59 7.67
C ILE A 95 0.83 -4.84 7.60
N ALA A 96 0.79 -3.54 7.82
CA ALA A 96 1.96 -2.68 7.87
C ALA A 96 2.39 -2.48 9.32
N LEU A 97 3.68 -2.70 9.61
CA LEU A 97 4.28 -2.44 10.91
C LEU A 97 4.86 -1.03 10.92
N HIS A 98 4.20 -0.14 11.61
CA HIS A 98 4.66 1.22 11.84
C HIS A 98 5.54 1.29 13.09
N THR A 99 6.53 2.18 13.07
CA THR A 99 7.28 2.54 14.28
C THR A 99 6.42 3.40 15.20
N ASP A 100 6.77 3.50 16.48
CA ASP A 100 6.15 4.47 17.38
C ASP A 100 6.85 5.82 17.28
N VAL A 101 6.07 6.87 17.13
CA VAL A 101 6.55 8.26 17.24
C VAL A 101 5.68 8.99 18.23
N SER A 102 6.21 9.18 19.44
CA SER A 102 5.50 9.88 20.52
C SER A 102 4.10 9.31 20.83
N GLY A 103 3.97 7.99 20.84
CA GLY A 103 2.71 7.29 21.14
C GLY A 103 1.72 7.24 19.99
N LYS A 104 2.16 7.51 18.75
CA LYS A 104 1.38 7.47 17.51
C LYS A 104 2.08 6.64 16.46
N PRO A 105 1.33 6.07 15.48
CA PRO A 105 1.94 5.41 14.32
C PRO A 105 2.85 6.38 13.56
N GLY A 106 4.09 5.97 13.39
CA GLY A 106 5.09 6.66 12.58
C GLY A 106 5.22 6.03 11.18
N PRO A 107 6.40 6.13 10.55
CA PRO A 107 6.65 5.53 9.25
C PRO A 107 6.47 4.01 9.26
N VAL A 108 6.03 3.46 8.11
CA VAL A 108 6.01 2.01 7.87
C VAL A 108 7.44 1.50 7.76
N LYS A 109 7.74 0.43 8.48
CA LYS A 109 9.04 -0.22 8.44
C LYS A 109 9.00 -1.57 7.69
N TYR A 110 7.98 -2.36 7.92
CA TYR A 110 7.79 -3.67 7.29
C TYR A 110 6.30 -3.86 6.98
N PHE A 111 6.00 -4.76 6.07
CA PHE A 111 4.62 -5.14 5.75
C PHE A 111 4.55 -6.57 5.25
N VAL A 112 3.36 -7.15 5.30
CA VAL A 112 3.06 -8.48 4.78
C VAL A 112 1.66 -8.48 4.19
N ALA A 113 1.48 -9.18 3.07
CA ALA A 113 0.18 -9.35 2.44
C ALA A 113 -0.73 -10.27 3.29
N VAL A 114 -2.02 -9.96 3.30
CA VAL A 114 -3.06 -10.81 3.89
C VAL A 114 -4.20 -11.00 2.89
N PRO A 115 -4.77 -12.22 2.80
CA PRO A 115 -5.94 -12.44 1.95
C PRO A 115 -7.17 -11.74 2.52
N ALA A 116 -8.20 -11.58 1.68
CA ALA A 116 -9.52 -11.23 2.17
C ALA A 116 -10.07 -12.32 3.11
N GLY A 117 -10.93 -11.92 4.03
CA GLY A 117 -11.50 -12.81 5.03
C GLY A 117 -10.64 -12.93 6.27
N ALA A 118 -10.80 -14.04 6.99
CA ALA A 118 -10.14 -14.26 8.26
C ALA A 118 -8.80 -14.99 8.08
N SER A 119 -7.78 -14.51 8.78
CA SER A 119 -6.47 -15.14 8.89
C SER A 119 -6.01 -15.17 10.34
N SER A 120 -5.21 -16.17 10.71
CA SER A 120 -4.64 -16.31 12.03
C SER A 120 -3.14 -16.48 11.97
N LYS A 121 -2.45 -16.03 13.03
CA LYS A 121 -0.99 -16.13 13.15
C LYS A 121 -0.25 -15.54 11.94
N VAL A 122 -0.66 -14.33 11.53
CA VAL A 122 0.04 -13.64 10.46
C VAL A 122 1.38 -13.14 10.97
N VAL A 123 2.45 -13.54 10.30
CA VAL A 123 3.83 -13.18 10.68
C VAL A 123 4.34 -12.10 9.76
N ILE A 124 4.71 -10.96 10.32
CA ILE A 124 5.40 -9.87 9.61
C ILE A 124 6.89 -10.13 9.72
N PRO A 125 7.60 -10.45 8.64
CA PRO A 125 9.03 -10.66 8.68
C PRO A 125 9.75 -9.32 8.90
N THR A 126 10.75 -9.35 9.79
CA THR A 126 11.61 -8.20 10.08
C THR A 126 13.08 -8.63 9.95
N PRO A 127 13.56 -8.91 8.72
CA PRO A 127 14.81 -9.63 8.48
C PRO A 127 16.04 -8.92 9.05
N GLU A 128 16.05 -7.60 9.07
CA GLU A 128 17.10 -6.80 9.67
C GLU A 128 17.04 -6.77 11.19
N GLY A 129 15.93 -7.28 11.75
CA GLY A 129 15.61 -7.14 13.17
C GLY A 129 15.00 -5.77 13.51
N ILE A 130 14.21 -5.78 14.58
CA ILE A 130 13.70 -4.56 15.19
C ILE A 130 14.17 -4.49 16.65
N PRO A 131 14.50 -3.31 17.16
CA PRO A 131 14.87 -3.16 18.57
C PRO A 131 13.67 -3.36 19.49
N THR A 132 13.94 -3.55 20.79
CA THR A 132 12.93 -3.44 21.83
C THR A 132 12.27 -2.06 21.74
N GLY A 133 10.93 -2.03 21.73
CA GLY A 133 10.17 -0.81 21.63
C GLY A 133 8.71 -1.01 21.30
N ASP A 134 8.01 0.08 21.11
CA ASP A 134 6.61 0.10 20.73
C ASP A 134 6.44 0.18 19.24
N TYR A 135 5.44 -0.55 18.72
CA TYR A 135 5.11 -0.65 17.30
C TYR A 135 3.59 -0.64 17.12
N TRP A 136 3.17 -0.31 15.90
CA TRP A 136 1.77 -0.24 15.54
C TRP A 136 1.51 -1.09 14.29
N PRO A 137 1.18 -2.39 14.43
CA PRO A 137 0.55 -3.12 13.32
C PRO A 137 -0.73 -2.40 12.92
N MET A 138 -0.90 -2.16 11.62
CA MET A 138 -2.05 -1.49 11.03
C MET A 138 -2.52 -2.25 9.80
N LEU A 139 -3.82 -2.46 9.69
CA LEU A 139 -4.43 -3.14 8.56
C LEU A 139 -4.72 -2.14 7.45
N HIS A 140 -4.27 -2.45 6.24
CA HIS A 140 -4.49 -1.69 5.01
C HIS A 140 -5.24 -2.54 3.99
N VAL A 141 -5.95 -1.89 3.08
CA VAL A 141 -6.64 -2.54 1.96
C VAL A 141 -5.73 -2.51 0.74
N ASP A 142 -5.74 -3.57 -0.07
CA ASP A 142 -5.07 -3.60 -1.36
C ASP A 142 -6.07 -3.13 -2.44
N ASP A 143 -6.14 -1.83 -2.69
CA ASP A 143 -7.22 -1.22 -3.47
C ASP A 143 -6.80 -0.47 -4.74
N HIS A 144 -5.53 -0.28 -5.00
CA HIS A 144 -5.00 0.40 -6.18
C HIS A 144 -4.31 -0.60 -7.13
N ALA A 145 -3.00 -0.76 -7.05
CA ALA A 145 -2.28 -1.78 -7.83
C ALA A 145 -2.26 -3.10 -7.05
N VAL A 146 -3.28 -3.95 -7.28
CA VAL A 146 -3.49 -5.19 -6.53
C VAL A 146 -2.20 -6.04 -6.47
N GLY A 147 -1.81 -6.42 -5.25
CA GLY A 147 -0.60 -7.18 -4.98
C GLY A 147 0.67 -6.33 -4.84
N THR A 148 0.55 -5.00 -4.85
CA THR A 148 1.66 -4.08 -4.67
C THR A 148 1.37 -3.11 -3.52
N TYR A 149 2.20 -3.10 -2.48
CA TYR A 149 2.04 -2.16 -1.38
C TYR A 149 2.54 -0.76 -1.77
N GLU A 150 1.64 0.20 -1.86
CA GLU A 150 1.91 1.54 -2.38
C GLU A 150 1.85 2.65 -1.32
N PHE A 151 1.24 2.40 -0.17
CA PHE A 151 1.16 3.37 0.93
C PHE A 151 2.54 3.62 1.58
N PRO A 152 2.90 4.86 1.94
CA PRO A 152 2.22 6.13 1.65
C PRO A 152 2.71 6.80 0.35
N LYS A 153 3.43 6.08 -0.52
CA LYS A 153 4.11 6.64 -1.69
C LYS A 153 3.13 7.12 -2.76
N VAL A 154 2.02 6.40 -2.92
CA VAL A 154 0.95 6.77 -3.84
C VAL A 154 -0.23 7.31 -3.03
N ALA A 155 -0.60 8.54 -3.30
CA ALA A 155 -1.71 9.17 -2.58
C ALA A 155 -3.04 8.45 -2.86
N GLY A 156 -3.71 8.05 -1.79
CA GLY A 156 -5.00 7.36 -1.89
C GLY A 156 -4.93 5.85 -2.13
N ALA A 157 -3.72 5.28 -2.33
CA ALA A 157 -3.55 3.85 -2.46
C ALA A 157 -3.35 3.18 -1.10
N ASP A 158 -3.78 1.93 -1.00
CA ASP A 158 -3.64 1.07 0.18
C ASP A 158 -4.00 1.77 1.49
N LEU A 159 -5.15 2.41 1.50
CA LEU A 159 -5.61 3.16 2.67
C LEU A 159 -5.83 2.23 3.87
N PRO A 160 -5.67 2.74 5.09
CA PRO A 160 -5.99 1.96 6.29
C PRO A 160 -7.43 1.46 6.29
N ALA A 161 -7.62 0.18 6.64
CA ALA A 161 -8.94 -0.38 6.88
C ALA A 161 -9.59 0.27 8.11
N MET A 162 -10.90 0.38 8.08
CA MET A 162 -11.66 1.04 9.13
C MET A 162 -12.54 0.04 9.88
N SER A 163 -12.77 0.30 11.15
CA SER A 163 -13.78 -0.40 11.97
C SER A 163 -14.51 0.64 12.80
N ASN A 164 -15.81 0.73 12.63
CA ASN A 164 -16.65 1.72 13.35
C ASN A 164 -16.11 3.17 13.24
N GLY A 165 -15.60 3.55 12.07
CA GLY A 165 -15.05 4.88 11.83
C GLY A 165 -13.63 5.10 12.39
N MET A 166 -12.99 4.08 12.94
CA MET A 166 -11.61 4.14 13.44
C MET A 166 -10.68 3.27 12.60
N VAL A 167 -9.43 3.70 12.46
CA VAL A 167 -8.40 2.90 11.80
C VAL A 167 -8.14 1.61 12.57
N VAL A 168 -8.07 0.50 11.85
CA VAL A 168 -7.77 -0.82 12.42
C VAL A 168 -6.27 -0.94 12.67
N MET A 169 -5.87 -0.66 13.89
CA MET A 169 -4.48 -0.74 14.34
C MET A 169 -4.41 -1.12 15.82
N LYS A 170 -3.26 -1.60 16.26
CA LYS A 170 -3.02 -1.95 17.65
C LYS A 170 -1.62 -1.51 18.07
N LYS A 171 -1.50 -0.86 19.24
CA LYS A 171 -0.19 -0.64 19.84
C LYS A 171 0.28 -1.92 20.53
N ILE A 172 1.50 -2.32 20.25
CA ILE A 172 2.17 -3.46 20.88
C ILE A 172 3.57 -3.07 21.32
N THR A 173 4.06 -3.73 22.38
CA THR A 173 5.46 -3.66 22.77
C THR A 173 6.17 -4.94 22.35
N VAL A 174 7.29 -4.81 21.64
CA VAL A 174 8.19 -5.91 21.30
C VAL A 174 9.40 -5.84 22.22
N THR A 175 9.70 -6.94 22.90
CA THR A 175 10.91 -7.08 23.75
C THR A 175 11.88 -8.04 23.07
N VAL A 176 13.04 -7.55 22.67
CA VAL A 176 14.11 -8.35 22.08
C VAL A 176 15.00 -8.93 23.16
N LYS A 177 15.26 -10.23 23.08
CA LYS A 177 16.07 -11.01 24.02
C LYS A 177 17.25 -11.63 23.31
#